data_fb0860a5a21950a35ab7bc1e2322c203
#
_entry.id   fb0860a5a21950a35ab7bc1e2322c203
#
_cell.length_a   1.000
_cell.length_b   1.000
_cell.length_c   1.000
_cell.angle_alpha   90.00
_cell.angle_beta   90.00
_cell.angle_gamma   90.00
#
_symmetry.space_group_name_H-M   'P 1'
#
loop_
_entity.id
_entity.type
_entity.pdbx_description
1 polymer ?
#
loop_
_entity_poly.entity_id
_entity_poly.type
_entity_poly.pdbx_seq_one_letter_code
_entity_poly.pdbx_strand_id
1 'polypeptide(L)'
;KKCSGILANLIEEINEEPLQEFFELTRGYFTSIDHGLMKECVISHIFNYYYIIVRDALLPRSLHFEWYPLGVDKLSKRKNYSFCFHVEGSKEMRDTFDQDKQLEELFQQQGFIKEDRRATKHRNISFRKEVPAPKPIMLMNSFELESYLSKVYSNVTKEIIDRINSNLAKL
;
A
#
# COMPACT_ATOMS: atom_id res chain seq x y z
N LYS A 1 5.73 -3.30 -40.30
CA LYS A 1 4.86 -3.87 -39.24
C LYS A 1 5.62 -4.62 -38.13
N LYS A 2 6.79 -5.26 -38.41
CA LYS A 2 7.60 -5.96 -37.37
C LYS A 2 8.37 -5.03 -36.45
N CYS A 3 8.82 -3.86 -36.93
CA CYS A 3 9.56 -2.90 -36.11
C CYS A 3 8.68 -2.18 -35.08
N SER A 4 7.37 -1.98 -35.36
CA SER A 4 6.47 -1.33 -34.41
C SER A 4 6.17 -2.19 -33.16
N GLY A 5 6.16 -3.53 -33.30
CA GLY A 5 5.97 -4.43 -32.17
C GLY A 5 7.19 -4.47 -31.22
N ILE A 6 8.41 -4.46 -31.79
CA ILE A 6 9.64 -4.45 -30.98
C ILE A 6 9.79 -3.12 -30.24
N LEU A 7 9.48 -1.99 -30.87
CA LEU A 7 9.49 -0.68 -30.24
C LEU A 7 8.43 -0.56 -29.13
N ALA A 8 7.24 -1.10 -29.36
CA ALA A 8 6.18 -1.12 -28.35
C ALA A 8 6.60 -1.94 -27.12
N ASN A 9 7.14 -3.14 -27.32
CA ASN A 9 7.63 -3.98 -26.22
C ASN A 9 8.81 -3.34 -25.48
N LEU A 10 9.76 -2.71 -26.19
CA LEU A 10 10.86 -1.95 -25.56
C LEU A 10 10.37 -0.74 -24.76
N ILE A 11 9.34 -0.05 -25.22
CA ILE A 11 8.72 1.07 -24.50
C ILE A 11 7.96 0.57 -23.27
N GLU A 12 7.32 -0.58 -23.35
CA GLU A 12 6.67 -1.22 -22.19
C GLU A 12 7.73 -1.66 -21.16
N GLU A 13 8.79 -2.34 -21.57
CA GLU A 13 9.89 -2.75 -20.68
C GLU A 13 10.57 -1.54 -19.99
N ILE A 14 10.87 -0.47 -20.73
CA ILE A 14 11.46 0.75 -20.15
C ILE A 14 10.51 1.45 -19.18
N ASN A 15 9.20 1.33 -19.37
CA ASN A 15 8.22 1.94 -18.48
C ASN A 15 7.93 1.08 -17.24
N GLU A 16 8.26 -0.20 -17.25
CA GLU A 16 8.02 -1.10 -16.13
C GLU A 16 9.17 -1.13 -15.10
N GLU A 17 10.40 -0.83 -15.51
CA GLU A 17 11.58 -0.88 -14.64
C GLU A 17 11.45 -0.02 -13.37
N PRO A 18 11.06 1.28 -13.44
CA PRO A 18 10.85 2.09 -12.24
C PRO A 18 9.70 1.58 -11.36
N LEU A 19 8.72 0.92 -11.96
CA LEU A 19 7.61 0.34 -11.25
C LEU A 19 8.04 -0.94 -10.51
N GLN A 20 8.85 -1.77 -11.15
CA GLN A 20 9.43 -2.96 -10.53
C GLN A 20 10.31 -2.56 -9.33
N GLU A 21 11.17 -1.55 -9.49
CA GLU A 21 12.00 -1.03 -8.41
C GLU A 21 11.15 -0.47 -7.26
N PHE A 22 10.08 0.27 -7.56
CA PHE A 22 9.11 0.73 -6.57
C PHE A 22 8.55 -0.43 -5.73
N PHE A 23 8.22 -1.57 -6.37
CA PHE A 23 7.71 -2.75 -5.66
C PHE A 23 8.78 -3.44 -4.83
N GLU A 24 9.99 -3.58 -5.34
CA GLU A 24 11.07 -4.24 -4.60
C GLU A 24 11.47 -3.43 -3.36
N LEU A 25 11.56 -2.11 -3.46
CA LEU A 25 11.82 -1.25 -2.32
C LEU A 25 10.68 -1.30 -1.29
N THR A 26 9.44 -1.32 -1.76
CA THR A 26 8.26 -1.46 -0.91
C THR A 26 8.24 -2.80 -0.18
N ARG A 27 8.52 -3.89 -0.90
CA ARG A 27 8.65 -5.22 -0.31
C ARG A 27 9.74 -5.27 0.73
N GLY A 28 10.92 -4.75 0.41
CA GLY A 28 12.07 -4.69 1.30
C GLY A 28 11.74 -4.01 2.62
N TYR A 29 11.03 -2.89 2.58
CA TYR A 29 10.59 -2.20 3.77
C TYR A 29 9.70 -3.08 4.66
N PHE A 30 8.62 -3.63 4.11
CA PHE A 30 7.66 -4.40 4.90
C PHE A 30 8.21 -5.75 5.37
N THR A 31 9.16 -6.35 4.66
CA THR A 31 9.83 -7.58 5.11
C THR A 31 10.91 -7.33 6.17
N SER A 32 11.44 -6.11 6.27
CA SER A 32 12.45 -5.74 7.28
C SER A 32 11.86 -5.48 8.67
N ILE A 33 10.56 -5.24 8.79
CA ILE A 33 9.89 -5.02 10.07
C ILE A 33 9.57 -6.38 10.70
N ASP A 34 9.86 -6.53 12.01
CA ASP A 34 9.40 -7.69 12.78
C ASP A 34 7.89 -7.59 13.00
N HIS A 35 7.16 -8.39 12.26
CA HIS A 35 5.70 -8.31 12.21
C HIS A 35 4.97 -9.24 13.19
N GLY A 36 5.66 -10.13 13.88
CA GLY A 36 4.99 -11.12 14.74
C GLY A 36 4.03 -12.01 13.94
N LEU A 37 2.71 -11.71 13.96
CA LEU A 37 1.69 -12.48 13.24
C LEU A 37 1.69 -12.24 11.71
N MET A 38 2.24 -11.14 11.25
CA MET A 38 2.35 -10.85 9.83
C MET A 38 3.54 -11.59 9.23
N LYS A 39 3.30 -12.78 8.72
CA LYS A 39 4.36 -13.68 8.22
C LYS A 39 4.77 -13.39 6.79
N GLU A 40 4.00 -12.60 6.06
CA GLU A 40 4.19 -12.44 4.63
C GLU A 40 3.75 -11.07 4.13
N CYS A 41 4.58 -10.47 3.30
CA CYS A 41 4.25 -9.28 2.53
C CYS A 41 4.22 -9.64 1.04
N VAL A 42 3.06 -9.53 0.43
CA VAL A 42 2.85 -9.84 -0.99
C VAL A 42 2.45 -8.58 -1.73
N ILE A 43 3.14 -8.32 -2.83
CA ILE A 43 2.73 -7.28 -3.77
C ILE A 43 1.84 -7.93 -4.82
N SER A 44 0.68 -7.35 -5.03
CA SER A 44 -0.27 -7.85 -6.00
C SER A 44 -0.84 -6.73 -6.86
N HIS A 45 -1.21 -7.06 -8.09
CA HIS A 45 -1.82 -6.16 -9.06
C HIS A 45 -3.24 -6.63 -9.37
N ILE A 46 -4.23 -5.77 -9.09
CA ILE A 46 -5.64 -6.02 -9.47
C ILE A 46 -6.24 -4.72 -10.00
N PHE A 47 -6.87 -4.77 -11.19
CA PHE A 47 -7.62 -3.65 -11.78
C PHE A 47 -6.85 -2.31 -11.82
N ASN A 48 -5.58 -2.31 -12.19
CA ASN A 48 -4.71 -1.13 -12.20
C ASN A 48 -4.40 -0.56 -10.79
N TYR A 49 -4.58 -1.33 -9.76
CA TYR A 49 -4.09 -1.05 -8.42
C TYR A 49 -2.95 -1.97 -8.06
N TYR A 50 -1.98 -1.40 -7.36
CA TYR A 50 -0.95 -2.19 -6.70
C TYR A 50 -1.17 -2.07 -5.21
N TYR A 51 -1.19 -3.19 -4.54
CA TYR A 51 -1.33 -3.22 -3.11
C TYR A 51 -0.39 -4.23 -2.48
N ILE A 52 -0.01 -3.93 -1.27
CA ILE A 52 0.78 -4.81 -0.44
C ILE A 52 -0.19 -5.48 0.50
N ILE A 53 -0.24 -6.78 0.45
CA ILE A 53 -0.96 -7.56 1.43
C ILE A 53 -0.03 -7.78 2.61
N VAL A 54 -0.37 -7.17 3.73
CA VAL A 54 0.19 -7.51 5.02
C VAL A 54 -0.74 -8.54 5.62
N ARG A 55 -0.32 -9.80 5.67
CA ARG A 55 -1.23 -10.88 6.00
C ARG A 55 -0.71 -11.87 7.02
N ASP A 56 -1.59 -12.42 7.79
CA ASP A 56 -1.59 -13.82 8.18
C ASP A 56 -2.00 -14.67 6.97
N ALA A 57 -1.41 -15.83 6.78
CA ALA A 57 -1.68 -16.71 5.65
C ALA A 57 -3.16 -17.14 5.52
N LEU A 58 -3.93 -17.04 6.61
CA LEU A 58 -5.34 -17.41 6.67
C LEU A 58 -6.29 -16.29 6.20
N LEU A 59 -5.82 -15.05 6.08
CA LEU A 59 -6.64 -13.88 5.77
C LEU A 59 -6.12 -13.11 4.55
N PRO A 60 -5.90 -13.77 3.40
CA PRO A 60 -5.41 -13.11 2.21
C PRO A 60 -6.39 -12.03 1.77
N ARG A 61 -5.89 -10.83 1.52
CA ARG A 61 -6.64 -9.66 1.06
C ARG A 61 -7.54 -8.97 2.08
N SER A 62 -7.67 -9.48 3.29
CA SER A 62 -8.54 -8.87 4.30
C SER A 62 -7.91 -7.65 4.98
N LEU A 63 -6.58 -7.62 5.05
CA LEU A 63 -5.79 -6.49 5.54
C LEU A 63 -4.66 -6.23 4.56
N HIS A 64 -4.56 -5.01 4.08
CA HIS A 64 -3.49 -4.64 3.16
C HIS A 64 -3.22 -3.15 3.16
N PHE A 65 -1.98 -2.79 2.81
CA PHE A 65 -1.66 -1.44 2.40
C PHE A 65 -1.79 -1.32 0.89
N GLU A 66 -2.32 -0.22 0.45
CA GLU A 66 -2.61 0.03 -0.97
C GLU A 66 -2.15 1.41 -1.38
N TRP A 67 -1.53 1.50 -2.54
CA TRP A 67 -1.27 2.76 -3.23
C TRP A 67 -2.36 3.03 -4.26
N TYR A 68 -2.96 4.22 -4.18
CA TYR A 68 -4.05 4.61 -5.08
C TYR A 68 -3.88 6.06 -5.59
N PRO A 69 -4.13 6.32 -6.87
CA PRO A 69 -4.29 5.39 -7.98
C PRO A 69 -2.93 5.01 -8.55
N LEU A 70 -2.66 3.73 -8.69
CA LEU A 70 -1.46 3.22 -9.32
C LEU A 70 -1.83 2.53 -10.64
N GLY A 71 -1.53 3.17 -11.73
CA GLY A 71 -1.52 2.62 -13.08
C GLY A 71 -0.43 3.34 -13.83
N VAL A 72 0.24 2.70 -14.75
CA VAL A 72 1.39 3.26 -15.49
C VAL A 72 1.06 4.65 -16.05
N ASP A 73 -0.12 4.82 -16.65
CA ASP A 73 -0.58 6.10 -17.18
C ASP A 73 -0.68 7.20 -16.13
N LYS A 74 -1.00 6.84 -14.89
CA LYS A 74 -1.20 7.78 -13.80
C LYS A 74 0.07 8.06 -13.05
N LEU A 75 0.94 7.05 -12.92
CA LEU A 75 2.27 7.18 -12.33
C LEU A 75 3.17 8.14 -13.11
N SER A 76 3.01 8.19 -14.44
CA SER A 76 3.80 9.08 -15.30
C SER A 76 3.40 10.57 -15.21
N LYS A 77 2.22 10.88 -14.68
CA LYS A 77 1.63 12.23 -14.72
C LYS A 77 1.32 12.82 -13.35
N ARG A 78 1.12 11.99 -12.32
CA ARG A 78 0.69 12.46 -10.99
C ARG A 78 1.86 12.64 -10.04
N LYS A 79 1.68 13.58 -9.12
CA LYS A 79 2.58 13.84 -7.99
C LYS A 79 1.91 13.62 -6.63
N ASN A 80 0.60 13.36 -6.61
CA ASN A 80 -0.14 13.05 -5.40
C ASN A 80 -0.67 11.62 -5.50
N TYR A 81 -0.32 10.84 -4.51
CA TYR A 81 -0.72 9.45 -4.39
C TYR A 81 -1.44 9.26 -3.06
N SER A 82 -2.45 8.41 -3.05
CA SER A 82 -3.07 8.00 -1.81
C SER A 82 -2.42 6.72 -1.33
N PHE A 83 -2.02 6.69 -0.09
CA PHE A 83 -1.55 5.52 0.61
C PHE A 83 -2.57 5.15 1.66
N CYS A 84 -3.09 3.94 1.60
CA CYS A 84 -4.21 3.49 2.41
C CYS A 84 -3.86 2.19 3.14
N PHE A 85 -4.37 2.05 4.36
CA PHE A 85 -4.52 0.77 5.02
C PHE A 85 -5.98 0.37 4.96
N HIS A 86 -6.28 -0.80 4.40
CA HIS A 86 -7.64 -1.31 4.23
C HIS A 86 -7.90 -2.47 5.16
N VAL A 87 -9.08 -2.45 5.79
CA VAL A 87 -9.65 -3.54 6.59
C VAL A 87 -10.91 -4.02 5.89
N GLU A 88 -10.80 -5.18 5.27
CA GLU A 88 -11.87 -5.88 4.57
C GLU A 88 -12.21 -7.17 5.36
N GLY A 89 -12.78 -8.17 4.73
CA GLY A 89 -13.03 -9.45 5.39
C GLY A 89 -14.36 -9.54 6.13
N SER A 90 -14.42 -10.29 7.23
CA SER A 90 -15.65 -10.52 7.99
C SER A 90 -16.15 -9.24 8.67
N LYS A 91 -17.44 -9.26 9.07
CA LYS A 91 -18.00 -8.17 9.87
C LYS A 91 -17.24 -8.03 11.19
N GLU A 92 -16.93 -9.14 11.83
CA GLU A 92 -16.20 -9.21 13.11
C GLU A 92 -14.82 -8.54 13.00
N MET A 93 -14.07 -8.84 11.95
CA MET A 93 -12.79 -8.17 11.66
C MET A 93 -12.97 -6.66 11.53
N ARG A 94 -13.90 -6.22 10.70
CA ARG A 94 -14.14 -4.79 10.51
C ARG A 94 -14.55 -4.10 11.80
N ASP A 95 -15.42 -4.70 12.60
CA ASP A 95 -15.87 -4.14 13.87
C ASP A 95 -14.72 -4.08 14.88
N THR A 96 -13.84 -5.10 14.94
CA THR A 96 -12.65 -5.10 15.82
C THR A 96 -11.73 -3.94 15.50
N PHE A 97 -11.43 -3.71 14.23
CA PHE A 97 -10.56 -2.61 13.80
C PHE A 97 -11.24 -1.24 13.90
N ASP A 98 -12.55 -1.17 13.70
CA ASP A 98 -13.32 0.08 13.81
C ASP A 98 -13.40 0.59 15.25
N GLN A 99 -13.54 -0.31 16.21
CA GLN A 99 -13.64 0.02 17.62
C GLN A 99 -12.31 0.34 18.29
N ASP A 100 -11.20 0.03 17.61
CA ASP A 100 -9.87 0.27 18.15
C ASP A 100 -9.46 1.74 18.05
N LYS A 101 -9.78 2.50 19.09
CA LYS A 101 -9.44 3.94 19.19
C LYS A 101 -7.94 4.18 19.26
N GLN A 102 -7.19 3.27 19.86
CA GLN A 102 -5.72 3.41 19.92
C GLN A 102 -5.10 3.26 18.52
N LEU A 103 -5.57 2.32 17.71
CA LEU A 103 -5.11 2.20 16.33
C LEU A 103 -5.47 3.45 15.52
N GLU A 104 -6.68 3.97 15.68
CA GLU A 104 -7.13 5.20 15.04
C GLU A 104 -6.23 6.39 15.40
N GLU A 105 -5.93 6.57 16.68
CA GLU A 105 -5.03 7.62 17.17
C GLU A 105 -3.62 7.48 16.60
N LEU A 106 -3.06 6.27 16.57
CA LEU A 106 -1.75 6.01 15.97
C LEU A 106 -1.69 6.40 14.49
N PHE A 107 -2.72 6.04 13.72
CA PHE A 107 -2.82 6.45 12.33
C PHE A 107 -3.00 7.97 12.18
N GLN A 108 -3.83 8.59 13.01
CA GLN A 108 -4.05 10.05 12.99
C GLN A 108 -2.77 10.83 13.29
N GLN A 109 -1.96 10.40 14.24
CA GLN A 109 -0.67 10.99 14.55
C GLN A 109 0.29 10.97 13.34
N GLN A 110 0.14 10.00 12.46
CA GLN A 110 0.89 9.90 11.20
C GLN A 110 0.18 10.62 10.03
N GLY A 111 -0.92 11.33 10.27
CA GLY A 111 -1.66 12.10 9.28
C GLY A 111 -2.58 11.28 8.39
N PHE A 112 -2.94 10.07 8.78
CA PHE A 112 -3.99 9.30 8.12
C PHE A 112 -5.37 9.75 8.60
N ILE A 113 -6.35 9.65 7.72
CA ILE A 113 -7.75 9.92 7.98
C ILE A 113 -8.52 8.61 7.86
N LYS A 114 -9.34 8.30 8.85
CA LYS A 114 -10.23 7.14 8.83
C LYS A 114 -11.41 7.40 7.92
N GLU A 115 -11.68 6.46 7.03
CA GLU A 115 -12.85 6.42 6.15
C GLU A 115 -13.66 5.16 6.43
N ASP A 116 -14.91 5.33 6.85
CA ASP A 116 -15.86 4.23 6.99
C ASP A 116 -16.67 4.06 5.70
N ARG A 117 -16.38 3.00 4.97
CA ARG A 117 -17.05 2.65 3.72
C ARG A 117 -17.93 1.41 3.82
N ARG A 118 -18.32 0.99 5.04
CA ARG A 118 -19.14 -0.22 5.25
C ARG A 118 -20.50 -0.14 4.57
N ALA A 119 -21.07 1.05 4.46
CA ALA A 119 -22.33 1.29 3.77
C ALA A 119 -22.21 1.31 2.23
N THR A 120 -21.00 1.28 1.68
CA THR A 120 -20.75 1.26 0.24
C THR A 120 -20.60 -0.17 -0.28
N LYS A 121 -20.51 -0.31 -1.62
CA LYS A 121 -20.16 -1.59 -2.25
C LYS A 121 -18.82 -2.18 -1.80
N HIS A 122 -17.91 -1.35 -1.32
CA HIS A 122 -16.58 -1.78 -0.87
C HIS A 122 -16.58 -2.42 0.51
N ARG A 123 -17.55 -2.06 1.38
CA ARG A 123 -17.74 -2.63 2.72
C ARG A 123 -16.46 -2.72 3.55
N ASN A 124 -15.61 -1.71 3.46
CA ASN A 124 -14.32 -1.67 4.16
C ASN A 124 -14.24 -0.48 5.12
N ILE A 125 -13.25 -0.57 6.02
CA ILE A 125 -12.72 0.56 6.78
C ILE A 125 -11.34 0.84 6.21
N SER A 126 -11.00 2.09 6.03
CA SER A 126 -9.68 2.45 5.58
C SER A 126 -9.11 3.62 6.38
N PHE A 127 -7.78 3.60 6.51
CA PHE A 127 -7.01 4.73 6.98
C PHE A 127 -6.20 5.24 5.79
N ARG A 128 -6.48 6.46 5.36
CA ARG A 128 -5.97 7.03 4.12
C ARG A 128 -5.12 8.26 4.38
N LYS A 129 -4.02 8.37 3.65
CA LYS A 129 -3.15 9.53 3.65
C LYS A 129 -2.80 9.92 2.22
N GLU A 130 -2.90 11.21 1.91
CA GLU A 130 -2.33 11.76 0.67
C GLU A 130 -0.83 11.99 0.86
N VAL A 131 -0.04 11.46 -0.06
CA VAL A 131 1.43 11.53 -0.01
C VAL A 131 1.95 12.20 -1.28
N PRO A 132 2.23 13.51 -1.21
CA PRO A 132 2.78 14.22 -2.35
C PRO A 132 4.21 13.76 -2.64
N ALA A 133 4.51 13.60 -3.92
CA ALA A 133 5.84 13.31 -4.43
C ALA A 133 6.45 14.55 -5.11
N PRO A 134 7.76 14.74 -5.07
CA PRO A 134 8.41 15.89 -5.71
C PRO A 134 8.22 15.90 -7.24
N LYS A 135 8.12 14.72 -7.81
CA LYS A 135 7.83 14.49 -9.24
C LYS A 135 7.09 13.14 -9.40
N PRO A 136 6.54 12.84 -10.59
CA PRO A 136 5.95 11.51 -10.84
C PRO A 136 6.93 10.38 -10.54
N ILE A 137 6.46 9.31 -9.90
CA ILE A 137 7.29 8.16 -9.50
C ILE A 137 8.07 7.58 -10.68
N MET A 138 7.44 7.45 -11.85
CA MET A 138 8.07 6.94 -13.08
C MET A 138 9.20 7.82 -13.63
N LEU A 139 9.38 9.02 -13.09
CA LEU A 139 10.46 9.95 -13.47
C LEU A 139 11.53 10.07 -12.37
N MET A 140 11.42 9.29 -11.30
CA MET A 140 12.43 9.24 -10.24
C MET A 140 13.54 8.27 -10.64
N ASN A 141 14.77 8.63 -10.30
CA ASN A 141 15.84 7.63 -10.26
C ASN A 141 15.77 6.84 -8.95
N SER A 142 16.53 5.75 -8.86
CA SER A 142 16.52 4.82 -7.72
C SER A 142 16.72 5.54 -6.37
N PHE A 143 17.68 6.45 -6.30
CA PHE A 143 17.96 7.21 -5.07
C PHE A 143 16.80 8.11 -4.64
N GLU A 144 16.17 8.79 -5.58
CA GLU A 144 15.01 9.66 -5.33
C GLU A 144 13.79 8.84 -4.91
N LEU A 145 13.59 7.69 -5.55
CA LEU A 145 12.50 6.77 -5.23
C LEU A 145 12.68 6.17 -3.84
N GLU A 146 13.87 5.67 -3.52
CA GLU A 146 14.21 5.14 -2.21
C GLU A 146 14.01 6.20 -1.10
N SER A 147 14.52 7.40 -1.32
CA SER A 147 14.34 8.51 -0.38
C SER A 147 12.87 8.87 -0.16
N TYR A 148 12.08 8.90 -1.23
CA TYR A 148 10.65 9.16 -1.16
C TYR A 148 9.90 8.07 -0.39
N LEU A 149 10.13 6.79 -0.75
CA LEU A 149 9.46 5.66 -0.11
C LEU A 149 9.86 5.51 1.36
N SER A 150 11.13 5.69 1.70
CA SER A 150 11.61 5.69 3.09
C SER A 150 10.87 6.73 3.93
N LYS A 151 10.69 7.95 3.41
CA LYS A 151 9.91 8.99 4.08
C LYS A 151 8.43 8.63 4.22
N VAL A 152 7.82 8.01 3.22
CA VAL A 152 6.42 7.60 3.28
C VAL A 152 6.23 6.46 4.27
N TYR A 153 7.06 5.43 4.19
CA TYR A 153 6.90 4.23 5.01
C TYR A 153 7.30 4.45 6.46
N SER A 154 8.11 5.46 6.79
CA SER A 154 8.36 5.83 8.19
C SER A 154 7.09 6.22 8.95
N ASN A 155 5.99 6.51 8.24
CA ASN A 155 4.68 6.75 8.85
C ASN A 155 3.95 5.45 9.24
N VAL A 156 4.40 4.29 8.76
CA VAL A 156 3.88 2.98 9.22
C VAL A 156 4.82 2.53 10.33
N THR A 157 4.57 3.04 11.54
CA THR A 157 5.44 2.80 12.68
C THR A 157 5.30 1.38 13.22
N LYS A 158 6.28 0.95 14.01
CA LYS A 158 6.21 -0.36 14.69
C LYS A 158 4.97 -0.46 15.58
N GLU A 159 4.60 0.62 16.26
CA GLU A 159 3.41 0.65 17.12
C GLU A 159 2.12 0.40 16.34
N ILE A 160 2.01 0.94 15.11
CA ILE A 160 0.88 0.66 14.21
C ILE A 160 0.85 -0.84 13.87
N ILE A 161 1.99 -1.40 13.48
CA ILE A 161 2.10 -2.83 13.12
C ILE A 161 1.78 -3.73 14.31
N ASP A 162 2.35 -3.44 15.48
CA ASP A 162 2.09 -4.19 16.71
C ASP A 162 0.59 -4.15 17.08
N ARG A 163 -0.06 -2.99 16.90
CA ARG A 163 -1.49 -2.84 17.16
C ARG A 163 -2.35 -3.61 16.17
N ILE A 164 -1.99 -3.60 14.88
CA ILE A 164 -2.65 -4.43 13.86
C ILE A 164 -2.54 -5.92 14.23
N ASN A 165 -1.35 -6.38 14.60
CA ASN A 165 -1.11 -7.76 15.04
C ASN A 165 -1.92 -8.11 16.29
N SER A 166 -2.00 -7.20 17.26
CA SER A 166 -2.83 -7.37 18.46
C SER A 166 -4.32 -7.54 18.12
N ASN A 167 -4.81 -6.84 17.10
CA ASN A 167 -6.20 -6.99 16.65
C ASN A 167 -6.42 -8.32 15.92
N LEU A 168 -5.46 -8.75 15.09
CA LEU A 168 -5.52 -10.06 14.46
C LEU A 168 -5.53 -11.20 15.47
N ALA A 169 -4.82 -11.09 16.57
CA ALA A 169 -4.79 -12.10 17.63
C ALA A 169 -6.11 -12.25 18.39
N LYS A 170 -7.08 -11.36 18.21
CA LYS A 170 -8.42 -11.43 18.83
C LYS A 170 -9.45 -12.12 17.93
N LEU A 171 -9.13 -12.32 16.65
CA LEU A 171 -9.98 -12.96 15.64
C LEU A 171 -9.73 -14.46 15.52
#